data_6ab9201ffdb656ea6ef870ed528fd9d3
#
_entry.id   6ab9201ffdb656ea6ef870ed528fd9d3
#
_cell.length_a   1.000
_cell.length_b   1.000
_cell.length_c   1.000
_cell.angle_alpha   90.00
_cell.angle_beta   90.00
_cell.angle_gamma   90.00
#
_symmetry.space_group_name_H-M   'P 1'
#
loop_
_entity.id
_entity.type
_entity.pdbx_description
1 polymer ?
#
loop_
_entity_poly.entity_id
_entity_poly.type
_entity_poly.pdbx_seq_one_letter_code
_entity_poly.pdbx_strand_id
1 'polypeptide(L)'
;MYQYIYDGFLSDQKYDKILTRIESKLTDLDIKGRLHKLTVQRSFENYLKEIADKKSDCLVIVGNDNTLAKILNIVVEKNIVLGIIPIGNKNRFADFMGIHHEEKACETLAARKIEELDLAKIGGQYFLSSVEVEGEGVSILCNNKYEIKTLKGIQKIGIYNLCLEEQIQNIFNPQDGMFELLSFSKNKKNIFSFKKKELKETLIKIKQAKILSSSKTTSVLVDGSKIIKTPAEVSLAEKKLKIVVGKGRKF
;
A
#
# COMPACT_ATOMS: atom_id res chain seq x y z
N MET A 1 10.85 -18.61 -11.74
CA MET A 1 10.68 -19.49 -10.57
C MET A 1 10.06 -18.66 -9.44
N TYR A 2 8.98 -19.17 -8.80
CA TYR A 2 8.31 -18.48 -7.70
C TYR A 2 9.10 -18.62 -6.39
N GLN A 3 9.08 -17.57 -5.58
CA GLN A 3 9.58 -17.56 -4.19
C GLN A 3 8.42 -17.16 -3.29
N TYR A 4 7.99 -18.05 -2.40
CA TYR A 4 6.87 -17.82 -1.47
C TYR A 4 7.41 -17.43 -0.10
N ILE A 5 7.00 -16.28 0.41
CA ILE A 5 7.39 -15.78 1.74
C ILE A 5 6.18 -15.83 2.65
N TYR A 6 6.25 -16.70 3.63
CA TYR A 6 5.24 -16.85 4.67
C TYR A 6 5.56 -15.93 5.86
N ASP A 7 4.64 -15.05 6.20
CA ASP A 7 4.84 -14.18 7.39
C ASP A 7 4.90 -15.03 8.67
N GLY A 8 5.69 -14.59 9.65
CA GLY A 8 5.93 -15.31 10.89
C GLY A 8 4.66 -15.62 11.70
N PHE A 9 3.61 -14.78 11.61
CA PHE A 9 2.35 -15.06 12.32
C PHE A 9 1.63 -16.33 11.80
N LEU A 10 1.96 -16.81 10.61
CA LEU A 10 1.39 -18.03 10.04
C LEU A 10 1.94 -19.31 10.66
N SER A 11 2.90 -19.22 11.59
CA SER A 11 3.35 -20.37 12.38
C SER A 11 2.33 -20.80 13.47
N ASP A 12 1.27 -20.04 13.70
CA ASP A 12 0.18 -20.39 14.60
C ASP A 12 -0.66 -21.52 13.97
N GLN A 13 -0.90 -22.60 14.71
CA GLN A 13 -1.61 -23.83 14.28
C GLN A 13 -3.00 -23.57 13.67
N LYS A 14 -3.64 -22.46 14.02
CA LYS A 14 -4.94 -22.09 13.42
C LYS A 14 -4.86 -21.88 11.90
N TYR A 15 -3.67 -21.65 11.35
CA TYR A 15 -3.45 -21.46 9.92
C TYR A 15 -3.07 -22.75 9.18
N ASP A 16 -2.77 -23.85 9.85
CA ASP A 16 -2.27 -25.09 9.23
C ASP A 16 -3.18 -25.61 8.12
N LYS A 17 -4.48 -25.64 8.37
CA LYS A 17 -5.47 -26.10 7.38
C LYS A 17 -5.50 -25.22 6.12
N ILE A 18 -5.40 -23.91 6.28
CA ILE A 18 -5.44 -22.96 5.17
C ILE A 18 -4.12 -23.04 4.37
N LEU A 19 -2.99 -23.17 5.06
CA LEU A 19 -1.68 -23.33 4.41
C LEU A 19 -1.61 -24.64 3.61
N THR A 20 -2.09 -25.74 4.14
CA THR A 20 -2.17 -27.03 3.42
C THR A 20 -3.02 -26.90 2.15
N ARG A 21 -4.16 -26.20 2.19
CA ARG A 21 -4.98 -25.98 0.99
C ARG A 21 -4.26 -25.13 -0.05
N ILE A 22 -3.57 -24.07 0.38
CA ILE A 22 -2.77 -23.22 -0.53
C ILE A 22 -1.68 -24.07 -1.21
N GLU A 23 -0.90 -24.83 -0.46
CA GLU A 23 0.19 -25.63 -0.97
C GLU A 23 -0.31 -26.71 -1.95
N SER A 24 -1.46 -27.33 -1.66
CA SER A 24 -2.13 -28.25 -2.59
C SER A 24 -2.55 -27.54 -3.88
N LYS A 25 -3.23 -26.38 -3.75
CA LYS A 25 -3.69 -25.60 -4.91
C LYS A 25 -2.54 -25.09 -5.78
N LEU A 26 -1.44 -24.65 -5.18
CA LEU A 26 -0.24 -24.25 -5.93
C LEU A 26 0.38 -25.43 -6.70
N THR A 27 0.30 -26.62 -6.12
CA THR A 27 0.75 -27.86 -6.77
C THR A 27 -0.14 -28.23 -7.95
N ASP A 28 -1.46 -28.19 -7.78
CA ASP A 28 -2.46 -28.50 -8.81
C ASP A 28 -2.36 -27.55 -10.01
N LEU A 29 -2.00 -26.27 -9.75
CA LEU A 29 -1.83 -25.25 -10.78
C LEU A 29 -0.43 -25.23 -11.41
N ASP A 30 0.47 -26.13 -11.00
CA ASP A 30 1.87 -26.25 -11.44
C ASP A 30 2.68 -24.94 -11.29
N ILE A 31 2.35 -24.11 -10.29
CA ILE A 31 3.09 -22.89 -9.94
C ILE A 31 3.97 -23.11 -8.69
N LYS A 32 4.68 -24.22 -8.70
CA LYS A 32 5.59 -24.60 -7.62
C LYS A 32 6.73 -23.60 -7.47
N GLY A 33 7.22 -23.46 -6.25
CA GLY A 33 8.31 -22.56 -5.92
C GLY A 33 8.99 -22.92 -4.61
N ARG A 34 9.93 -22.10 -4.19
CA ARG A 34 10.58 -22.26 -2.89
C ARG A 34 9.77 -21.56 -1.80
N LEU A 35 9.54 -22.28 -0.70
CA LEU A 35 8.86 -21.77 0.47
C LEU A 35 9.87 -21.24 1.48
N HIS A 36 9.62 -20.04 1.99
CA HIS A 36 10.45 -19.37 2.97
C HIS A 36 9.57 -18.91 4.14
N LYS A 37 9.74 -19.55 5.30
CA LYS A 37 9.05 -19.16 6.52
C LYS A 37 9.88 -18.12 7.26
N LEU A 38 9.30 -16.96 7.51
CA LEU A 38 9.93 -15.92 8.30
C LEU A 38 9.93 -16.31 9.77
N THR A 39 11.08 -16.17 10.43
CA THR A 39 11.22 -16.40 11.85
C THR A 39 11.72 -15.14 12.54
N VAL A 40 11.43 -15.01 13.83
CA VAL A 40 11.85 -13.86 14.67
C VAL A 40 13.38 -13.73 14.77
N GLN A 41 14.13 -14.80 14.50
CA GLN A 41 15.58 -14.88 14.76
C GLN A 41 16.47 -14.34 13.63
N ARG A 42 15.96 -14.12 12.42
CA ARG A 42 16.74 -13.52 11.32
C ARG A 42 16.21 -12.15 10.98
N SER A 43 17.11 -11.18 10.76
CA SER A 43 16.71 -9.89 10.22
C SER A 43 15.94 -10.12 8.91
N PHE A 44 14.68 -9.75 8.92
CA PHE A 44 13.76 -9.84 7.80
C PHE A 44 14.39 -9.25 6.52
N GLU A 45 15.04 -8.11 6.65
CA GLU A 45 15.65 -7.40 5.52
C GLU A 45 16.82 -8.16 4.89
N ASN A 46 17.69 -8.76 5.68
CA ASN A 46 18.82 -9.52 5.15
C ASN A 46 18.38 -10.78 4.44
N TYR A 47 17.36 -11.45 4.99
CA TYR A 47 16.79 -12.64 4.38
C TYR A 47 16.09 -12.31 3.06
N LEU A 48 15.34 -11.22 3.00
CA LEU A 48 14.69 -10.77 1.77
C LEU A 48 15.69 -10.35 0.69
N LYS A 49 16.79 -9.69 1.07
CA LYS A 49 17.86 -9.36 0.13
C LYS A 49 18.47 -10.63 -0.48
N GLU A 50 18.75 -11.63 0.35
CA GLU A 50 19.29 -12.91 -0.11
C GLU A 50 18.36 -13.65 -1.09
N ILE A 51 17.05 -13.64 -0.82
CA ILE A 51 16.03 -14.23 -1.73
C ILE A 51 15.91 -13.42 -3.02
N ALA A 52 15.88 -12.10 -2.91
CA ALA A 52 15.73 -11.20 -4.04
C ALA A 52 16.96 -11.22 -4.99
N ASP A 53 18.14 -11.57 -4.49
CA ASP A 53 19.36 -11.74 -5.29
C ASP A 53 19.36 -13.04 -6.12
N LYS A 54 18.53 -14.02 -5.75
CA LYS A 54 18.33 -15.24 -6.55
C LYS A 54 17.34 -14.90 -7.66
N LYS A 55 17.73 -15.07 -8.93
CA LYS A 55 16.87 -14.84 -10.11
C LYS A 55 15.48 -15.44 -9.90
N SER A 56 14.56 -14.67 -9.37
CA SER A 56 13.16 -15.06 -9.17
C SER A 56 12.27 -14.28 -10.11
N ASP A 57 11.35 -14.97 -10.78
CA ASP A 57 10.40 -14.34 -11.69
C ASP A 57 9.29 -13.62 -10.92
N CYS A 58 9.00 -14.09 -9.71
CA CYS A 58 7.94 -13.57 -8.88
C CYS A 58 8.21 -13.87 -7.41
N LEU A 59 8.08 -12.85 -6.58
CA LEU A 59 8.10 -12.96 -5.12
C LEU A 59 6.66 -12.89 -4.61
N VAL A 60 6.20 -13.97 -4.00
CA VAL A 60 4.82 -14.08 -3.50
C VAL A 60 4.83 -13.94 -1.98
N ILE A 61 4.15 -12.93 -1.47
CA ILE A 61 3.87 -12.84 -0.03
C ILE A 61 2.64 -13.67 0.32
N VAL A 62 2.76 -14.47 1.35
CA VAL A 62 1.65 -15.16 2.01
C VAL A 62 1.46 -14.48 3.36
N GLY A 63 0.44 -13.62 3.45
CA GLY A 63 0.27 -12.73 4.60
C GLY A 63 -0.72 -11.60 4.34
N ASN A 64 -0.50 -10.43 4.91
CA ASN A 64 -1.41 -9.29 4.89
C ASN A 64 -0.72 -7.97 4.50
N ASP A 65 -1.43 -6.85 4.59
CA ASP A 65 -0.90 -5.51 4.24
C ASP A 65 0.35 -5.15 5.06
N ASN A 66 0.48 -5.61 6.30
CA ASN A 66 1.69 -5.39 7.10
C ASN A 66 2.89 -6.17 6.54
N THR A 67 2.66 -7.38 6.03
CA THR A 67 3.70 -8.18 5.34
C THR A 67 4.18 -7.46 4.10
N LEU A 68 3.25 -6.93 3.30
CA LEU A 68 3.56 -6.14 2.12
C LEU A 68 4.43 -4.91 2.45
N ALA A 69 4.04 -4.15 3.46
CA ALA A 69 4.77 -2.93 3.85
C ALA A 69 6.24 -3.20 4.22
N LYS A 70 6.54 -4.39 4.75
CA LYS A 70 7.92 -4.80 5.11
C LYS A 70 8.80 -5.09 3.89
N ILE A 71 8.22 -5.57 2.78
CA ILE A 71 9.00 -6.01 1.61
C ILE A 71 9.01 -5.02 0.45
N LEU A 72 8.12 -4.03 0.47
CA LEU A 72 7.87 -3.13 -0.65
C LEU A 72 9.17 -2.52 -1.22
N ASN A 73 9.99 -1.95 -0.35
CA ASN A 73 11.24 -1.30 -0.79
C ASN A 73 12.17 -2.28 -1.53
N ILE A 74 12.30 -3.50 -1.05
CA ILE A 74 13.18 -4.51 -1.64
C ILE A 74 12.65 -4.97 -3.00
N VAL A 75 11.34 -5.26 -3.07
CA VAL A 75 10.68 -5.69 -4.32
C VAL A 75 10.84 -4.63 -5.41
N VAL A 76 10.64 -3.36 -5.05
CA VAL A 76 10.75 -2.25 -5.99
C VAL A 76 12.20 -2.01 -6.40
N GLU A 77 13.14 -1.99 -5.44
CA GLU A 77 14.56 -1.78 -5.74
C GLU A 77 15.14 -2.87 -6.65
N LYS A 78 14.74 -4.11 -6.44
CA LYS A 78 15.17 -5.26 -7.25
C LYS A 78 14.34 -5.48 -8.52
N ASN A 79 13.30 -4.66 -8.76
CA ASN A 79 12.40 -4.76 -9.91
C ASN A 79 11.77 -6.17 -10.08
N ILE A 80 11.35 -6.77 -8.96
CA ILE A 80 10.77 -8.11 -8.91
C ILE A 80 9.25 -7.99 -9.03
N VAL A 81 8.63 -8.92 -9.75
CA VAL A 81 7.16 -9.03 -9.79
C VAL A 81 6.66 -9.52 -8.45
N LEU A 82 5.71 -8.80 -7.87
CA LEU A 82 5.05 -9.14 -6.61
C LEU A 82 3.80 -9.98 -6.86
N GLY A 83 3.63 -11.06 -6.09
CA GLY A 83 2.38 -11.78 -5.95
C GLY A 83 1.87 -11.70 -4.52
N ILE A 84 0.57 -11.89 -4.30
CA ILE A 84 -0.04 -11.85 -2.96
C ILE A 84 -0.98 -13.03 -2.79
N ILE A 85 -0.84 -13.74 -1.67
CA ILE A 85 -1.84 -14.67 -1.15
C ILE A 85 -2.29 -14.11 0.20
N PRO A 86 -3.51 -13.50 0.25
CA PRO A 86 -3.99 -12.81 1.44
C PRO A 86 -4.39 -13.80 2.54
N ILE A 87 -3.79 -13.69 3.72
CA ILE A 87 -4.16 -14.44 4.91
C ILE A 87 -4.18 -13.51 6.12
N GLY A 88 -5.09 -13.78 7.05
CA GLY A 88 -5.27 -12.99 8.26
C GLY A 88 -6.11 -11.74 8.02
N ASN A 89 -5.99 -10.78 8.91
CA ASN A 89 -6.75 -9.53 8.86
C ASN A 89 -5.98 -8.44 8.10
N LYS A 90 -6.69 -7.42 7.59
CA LYS A 90 -6.12 -6.27 6.88
C LYS A 90 -5.50 -6.65 5.53
N ASN A 91 -6.33 -7.11 4.62
CA ASN A 91 -5.96 -7.47 3.24
C ASN A 91 -6.55 -6.50 2.22
N ARG A 92 -6.72 -5.21 2.59
CA ARG A 92 -7.36 -4.20 1.74
C ARG A 92 -6.62 -3.97 0.43
N PHE A 93 -5.29 -4.08 0.45
CA PHE A 93 -4.50 -3.96 -0.76
C PHE A 93 -4.73 -5.14 -1.71
N ALA A 94 -4.79 -6.36 -1.21
CA ALA A 94 -5.13 -7.53 -2.02
C ALA A 94 -6.53 -7.41 -2.62
N ASP A 95 -7.51 -6.95 -1.84
CA ASP A 95 -8.87 -6.69 -2.31
C ASP A 95 -8.90 -5.63 -3.42
N PHE A 96 -8.12 -4.56 -3.29
CA PHE A 96 -7.96 -3.52 -4.31
C PHE A 96 -7.35 -4.09 -5.61
N MET A 97 -6.44 -5.05 -5.50
CA MET A 97 -5.85 -5.78 -6.63
C MET A 97 -6.81 -6.82 -7.24
N GLY A 98 -8.02 -7.00 -6.71
CA GLY A 98 -8.99 -8.00 -7.16
C GLY A 98 -8.69 -9.42 -6.67
N ILE A 99 -8.03 -9.55 -5.51
CA ILE A 99 -7.63 -10.81 -4.89
C ILE A 99 -8.31 -10.92 -3.53
N HIS A 100 -9.43 -11.61 -3.46
CA HIS A 100 -10.30 -11.62 -2.26
C HIS A 100 -10.06 -12.77 -1.30
N HIS A 101 -9.58 -13.93 -1.79
CA HIS A 101 -9.35 -15.13 -0.96
C HIS A 101 -8.08 -15.85 -1.39
N GLU A 102 -7.56 -16.70 -0.52
CA GLU A 102 -6.33 -17.44 -0.75
C GLU A 102 -6.38 -18.37 -1.98
N GLU A 103 -7.49 -19.09 -2.17
CA GLU A 103 -7.64 -19.99 -3.33
C GLU A 103 -7.70 -19.21 -4.65
N LYS A 104 -8.45 -18.09 -4.66
CA LYS A 104 -8.52 -17.20 -5.82
C LYS A 104 -7.19 -16.52 -6.09
N ALA A 105 -6.39 -16.26 -5.07
CA ALA A 105 -5.02 -15.76 -5.20
C ALA A 105 -4.13 -16.74 -5.96
N CYS A 106 -4.22 -18.05 -5.67
CA CYS A 106 -3.47 -19.07 -6.40
C CYS A 106 -3.84 -19.09 -7.90
N GLU A 107 -5.12 -19.01 -8.23
CA GLU A 107 -5.59 -18.92 -9.64
C GLU A 107 -5.12 -17.63 -10.31
N THR A 108 -5.12 -16.52 -9.57
CA THR A 108 -4.64 -15.22 -10.05
C THR A 108 -3.13 -15.28 -10.34
N LEU A 109 -2.36 -15.91 -9.47
CA LEU A 109 -0.92 -16.14 -9.69
C LEU A 109 -0.65 -17.00 -10.93
N ALA A 110 -1.44 -18.07 -11.15
CA ALA A 110 -1.33 -18.91 -12.32
C ALA A 110 -1.69 -18.16 -13.62
N ALA A 111 -2.73 -17.30 -13.58
CA ALA A 111 -3.11 -16.46 -14.71
C ALA A 111 -2.06 -15.39 -15.04
N ARG A 112 -1.22 -15.00 -14.08
CA ARG A 112 -0.04 -14.13 -14.21
C ARG A 112 -0.31 -12.82 -14.96
N LYS A 113 -1.47 -12.20 -14.77
CA LYS A 113 -1.70 -10.85 -15.29
C LYS A 113 -0.92 -9.85 -14.44
N ILE A 114 0.06 -9.19 -15.04
CA ILE A 114 0.94 -8.23 -14.37
C ILE A 114 0.50 -6.81 -14.76
N GLU A 115 0.40 -5.94 -13.75
CA GLU A 115 0.20 -4.49 -13.92
C GLU A 115 1.36 -3.75 -13.26
N GLU A 116 1.61 -2.53 -13.74
CA GLU A 116 2.60 -1.62 -13.17
C GLU A 116 1.88 -0.48 -12.47
N LEU A 117 2.13 -0.33 -11.17
CA LEU A 117 1.57 0.74 -10.36
C LEU A 117 2.61 1.81 -10.10
N ASP A 118 2.18 3.05 -10.17
CA ASP A 118 2.98 4.17 -9.71
C ASP A 118 3.25 4.05 -8.20
N LEU A 119 4.37 4.57 -7.79
CA LEU A 119 4.79 4.61 -6.41
C LEU A 119 5.19 6.01 -6.03
N ALA A 120 5.08 6.31 -4.77
CA ALA A 120 5.59 7.53 -4.21
C ALA A 120 6.76 7.27 -3.26
N LYS A 121 7.59 8.28 -3.08
CA LYS A 121 8.67 8.31 -2.10
C LYS A 121 8.44 9.38 -1.05
N ILE A 122 8.76 9.06 0.19
CA ILE A 122 8.83 9.98 1.31
C ILE A 122 9.98 9.56 2.23
N GLY A 123 10.87 10.49 2.59
CA GLY A 123 12.01 10.17 3.45
C GLY A 123 12.90 9.03 2.89
N GLY A 124 13.03 8.91 1.58
CA GLY A 124 13.82 7.87 0.92
C GLY A 124 13.16 6.49 0.83
N GLN A 125 11.94 6.33 1.36
CA GLN A 125 11.19 5.07 1.33
C GLN A 125 10.02 5.13 0.37
N TYR A 126 9.69 4.00 -0.26
CA TYR A 126 8.49 3.87 -1.08
C TYR A 126 7.25 3.72 -0.19
N PHE A 127 6.13 4.25 -0.67
CA PHE A 127 4.82 3.99 -0.13
C PHE A 127 3.80 3.72 -1.26
N LEU A 128 2.75 2.99 -0.92
CA LEU A 128 1.76 2.52 -1.87
C LEU A 128 0.50 3.37 -1.89
N SER A 129 -0.05 3.67 -0.72
CA SER A 129 -1.40 4.19 -0.66
C SER A 129 -1.43 5.67 -0.34
N SER A 130 -1.02 6.07 0.85
CA SER A 130 -1.25 7.46 1.28
C SER A 130 -0.21 8.01 2.24
N VAL A 131 -0.13 9.32 2.21
CA VAL A 131 0.52 10.15 3.23
C VAL A 131 -0.52 11.08 3.81
N GLU A 132 -0.72 11.04 5.11
CA GLU A 132 -1.75 11.79 5.80
C GLU A 132 -1.15 12.64 6.93
N VAL A 133 -1.61 13.85 7.06
CA VAL A 133 -1.22 14.78 8.12
C VAL A 133 -2.45 15.42 8.72
N GLU A 134 -2.45 15.50 10.06
CA GLU A 134 -3.52 16.12 10.82
C GLU A 134 -2.95 17.27 11.66
N GLY A 135 -3.74 18.31 11.87
CA GLY A 135 -3.41 19.40 12.75
C GLY A 135 -3.53 20.78 12.11
N GLU A 136 -3.46 21.81 12.98
CA GLU A 136 -3.42 23.21 12.55
C GLU A 136 -1.99 23.64 12.22
N GLY A 137 -1.87 24.63 11.34
CA GLY A 137 -0.57 25.19 10.97
C GLY A 137 0.27 24.30 10.04
N VAL A 138 -0.35 23.30 9.44
CA VAL A 138 0.27 22.49 8.39
C VAL A 138 0.08 23.18 7.05
N SER A 139 1.13 23.23 6.24
CA SER A 139 1.05 23.66 4.86
C SER A 139 1.68 22.63 3.93
N ILE A 140 1.12 22.51 2.72
CA ILE A 140 1.61 21.63 1.69
C ILE A 140 1.89 22.46 0.44
N LEU A 141 3.17 22.57 0.11
CA LEU A 141 3.63 23.18 -1.13
C LEU A 141 3.53 22.14 -2.26
N CYS A 142 2.62 22.36 -3.19
CA CYS A 142 2.30 21.45 -4.29
C CYS A 142 3.01 21.85 -5.56
N ASN A 143 3.72 20.90 -6.20
CA ASN A 143 4.43 21.07 -7.47
C ASN A 143 5.35 22.31 -7.49
N ASN A 144 5.81 22.78 -6.35
CA ASN A 144 6.57 24.04 -6.16
C ASN A 144 5.87 25.30 -6.72
N LYS A 145 4.53 25.27 -6.88
CA LYS A 145 3.76 26.35 -7.51
C LYS A 145 2.74 27.01 -6.62
N TYR A 146 2.07 26.22 -5.76
CA TYR A 146 1.01 26.73 -4.88
C TYR A 146 1.02 26.02 -3.54
N GLU A 147 0.59 26.74 -2.52
CA GLU A 147 0.59 26.26 -1.14
C GLU A 147 -0.85 26.10 -0.65
N ILE A 148 -1.12 24.94 -0.04
CA ILE A 148 -2.37 24.65 0.64
C ILE A 148 -2.10 24.67 2.13
N LYS A 149 -2.87 25.48 2.88
CA LYS A 149 -2.76 25.60 4.33
C LYS A 149 -3.98 25.01 5.03
N THR A 150 -3.74 24.32 6.14
CA THR A 150 -4.83 23.95 7.04
C THR A 150 -5.41 25.21 7.68
N LEU A 151 -6.69 25.49 7.40
CA LEU A 151 -7.45 26.53 8.05
C LEU A 151 -8.13 25.98 9.31
N LYS A 152 -8.63 26.88 10.18
CA LYS A 152 -9.48 26.46 11.31
C LYS A 152 -10.62 25.57 10.80
N GLY A 153 -10.70 24.33 11.29
CA GLY A 153 -11.71 23.35 10.89
C GLY A 153 -11.29 22.32 9.85
N ILE A 154 -10.18 22.50 9.11
CA ILE A 154 -9.58 21.42 8.31
C ILE A 154 -8.78 20.54 9.26
N GLN A 155 -9.14 19.26 9.30
CA GLN A 155 -8.56 18.34 10.28
C GLN A 155 -7.51 17.44 9.71
N LYS A 156 -7.64 17.07 8.44
CA LYS A 156 -6.78 16.09 7.78
C LYS A 156 -6.55 16.50 6.34
N ILE A 157 -5.30 16.45 5.91
CA ILE A 157 -4.92 16.50 4.50
C ILE A 157 -4.22 15.19 4.18
N GLY A 158 -4.61 14.56 3.06
CA GLY A 158 -4.00 13.35 2.55
C GLY A 158 -3.49 13.52 1.13
N ILE A 159 -2.37 12.91 0.83
CA ILE A 159 -1.83 12.72 -0.52
C ILE A 159 -1.95 11.23 -0.81
N TYR A 160 -2.68 10.88 -1.86
CA TYR A 160 -3.03 9.50 -2.18
C TYR A 160 -2.47 9.13 -3.55
N ASN A 161 -1.80 7.99 -3.63
CA ASN A 161 -1.46 7.30 -4.85
C ASN A 161 -2.57 6.32 -5.24
N LEU A 162 -3.08 5.61 -4.23
CA LEU A 162 -4.29 4.80 -4.30
C LEU A 162 -5.05 4.91 -2.97
N CYS A 163 -6.34 4.71 -3.01
CA CYS A 163 -7.14 4.74 -1.81
C CYS A 163 -7.77 3.36 -1.55
N LEU A 164 -7.53 2.85 -0.34
CA LEU A 164 -8.08 1.57 0.10
C LEU A 164 -9.45 1.69 0.77
N GLU A 165 -10.02 2.89 0.81
CA GLU A 165 -11.37 3.14 1.33
C GLU A 165 -12.40 2.96 0.20
N GLU A 166 -13.31 2.01 0.33
CA GLU A 166 -14.26 1.62 -0.71
C GLU A 166 -15.12 2.76 -1.24
N GLN A 167 -15.41 3.76 -0.40
CA GLN A 167 -16.32 4.86 -0.73
C GLN A 167 -15.75 5.83 -1.77
N ILE A 168 -14.43 5.93 -1.86
CA ILE A 168 -13.74 6.93 -2.71
C ILE A 168 -12.66 6.32 -3.61
N GLN A 169 -12.44 5.01 -3.57
CA GLN A 169 -11.35 4.35 -4.30
C GLN A 169 -11.35 4.61 -5.81
N ASN A 170 -12.52 4.75 -6.43
CA ASN A 170 -12.65 4.95 -7.88
C ASN A 170 -12.17 6.32 -8.39
N ILE A 171 -11.80 7.23 -7.48
CA ILE A 171 -11.28 8.56 -7.83
C ILE A 171 -9.79 8.48 -8.16
N PHE A 172 -9.12 7.45 -7.68
CA PHE A 172 -7.67 7.31 -7.71
C PHE A 172 -7.23 6.35 -8.81
N ASN A 173 -6.24 6.77 -9.60
CA ASN A 173 -5.65 5.93 -10.63
C ASN A 173 -4.14 5.78 -10.39
N PRO A 174 -3.68 4.65 -9.84
CA PRO A 174 -2.27 4.44 -9.54
C PRO A 174 -1.40 4.17 -10.78
N GLN A 175 -1.84 4.58 -11.97
CA GLN A 175 -1.12 4.37 -13.24
C GLN A 175 -1.00 5.65 -14.08
N ASP A 176 -1.53 6.80 -13.61
CA ASP A 176 -1.59 8.04 -14.39
C ASP A 176 -0.40 8.99 -14.12
N GLY A 177 0.53 8.60 -13.26
CA GLY A 177 1.71 9.39 -12.90
C GLY A 177 1.39 10.63 -12.06
N MET A 178 0.29 10.59 -11.31
CA MET A 178 -0.17 11.69 -10.46
C MET A 178 -0.56 11.17 -9.07
N PHE A 179 -0.64 12.07 -8.13
CA PHE A 179 -1.25 11.84 -6.81
C PHE A 179 -2.47 12.74 -6.66
N GLU A 180 -3.43 12.30 -5.90
CA GLU A 180 -4.56 13.11 -5.49
C GLU A 180 -4.33 13.65 -4.08
N LEU A 181 -4.37 14.98 -3.94
CA LEU A 181 -4.40 15.64 -2.65
C LEU A 181 -5.85 15.90 -2.27
N LEU A 182 -6.24 15.40 -1.11
CA LEU A 182 -7.56 15.59 -0.52
C LEU A 182 -7.48 16.33 0.81
N SER A 183 -8.38 17.28 1.03
CA SER A 183 -8.58 17.93 2.32
C SER A 183 -9.92 17.53 2.92
N PHE A 184 -9.91 17.08 4.16
CA PHE A 184 -11.11 16.70 4.91
C PHE A 184 -11.42 17.74 5.98
N SER A 185 -12.63 18.28 5.94
CA SER A 185 -13.13 19.24 6.93
C SER A 185 -13.96 18.51 8.00
N LYS A 186 -13.76 18.83 9.29
CA LYS A 186 -14.70 18.42 10.34
C LYS A 186 -15.94 19.32 10.28
N ASN A 187 -17.01 18.88 9.71
CA ASN A 187 -18.29 19.49 10.00
C ASN A 187 -18.66 19.18 11.45
N LYS A 188 -18.90 20.24 12.24
CA LYS A 188 -19.55 20.14 13.56
C LYS A 188 -20.79 19.26 13.41
N LYS A 189 -20.90 18.25 14.27
CA LYS A 189 -22.03 17.33 14.35
C LYS A 189 -23.37 18.10 14.35
N ASN A 190 -24.09 18.08 13.24
CA ASN A 190 -25.52 18.23 13.29
C ASN A 190 -26.11 16.85 13.55
N ILE A 191 -26.53 16.62 14.80
CA ILE A 191 -27.04 15.36 15.34
C ILE A 191 -28.33 14.88 14.65
N PHE A 192 -28.90 15.66 13.71
CA PHE A 192 -30.24 15.43 13.15
C PHE A 192 -30.32 15.32 11.63
N SER A 193 -29.24 15.15 10.88
CA SER A 193 -29.38 14.93 9.43
C SER A 193 -28.82 13.56 8.98
N PHE A 194 -29.74 12.65 8.68
CA PHE A 194 -29.53 11.41 7.92
C PHE A 194 -29.25 11.67 6.41
N LYS A 195 -28.88 12.87 6.02
CA LYS A 195 -28.52 13.18 4.64
C LYS A 195 -27.04 12.80 4.40
N LYS A 196 -26.77 12.10 3.29
CA LYS A 196 -25.45 11.82 2.73
C LYS A 196 -24.52 13.02 3.01
N LYS A 197 -23.44 12.79 3.76
CA LYS A 197 -22.37 13.75 3.94
C LYS A 197 -21.87 14.16 2.57
N GLU A 198 -22.19 15.36 2.13
CA GLU A 198 -21.40 16.02 1.09
C GLU A 198 -20.04 16.31 1.71
N LEU A 199 -19.08 15.49 1.38
CA LEU A 199 -17.68 15.74 1.64
C LEU A 199 -17.34 16.98 0.79
N LYS A 200 -17.16 18.12 1.42
CA LYS A 200 -16.52 19.28 0.76
C LYS A 200 -15.04 18.94 0.64
N GLU A 201 -14.74 18.20 -0.40
CA GLU A 201 -13.38 17.73 -0.69
C GLU A 201 -12.78 18.65 -1.74
N THR A 202 -11.59 19.13 -1.47
CA THR A 202 -10.76 19.74 -2.50
C THR A 202 -9.86 18.65 -3.04
N LEU A 203 -10.09 18.23 -4.28
CA LEU A 203 -9.27 17.27 -5.01
C LEU A 203 -8.32 18.00 -5.93
N ILE A 204 -7.03 17.78 -5.78
CA ILE A 204 -6.00 18.39 -6.63
C ILE A 204 -5.00 17.32 -7.04
N LYS A 205 -4.72 17.22 -8.35
CA LYS A 205 -3.68 16.31 -8.87
C LYS A 205 -2.30 16.96 -8.77
N ILE A 206 -1.36 16.22 -8.20
CA ILE A 206 0.02 16.67 -7.97
C ILE A 206 1.03 15.58 -8.32
N LYS A 207 2.29 15.95 -8.58
CA LYS A 207 3.42 15.00 -8.76
C LYS A 207 4.41 15.05 -7.61
N GLN A 208 4.42 16.16 -6.89
CA GLN A 208 5.30 16.35 -5.74
C GLN A 208 4.68 17.29 -4.73
N ALA A 209 5.03 17.09 -3.47
CA ALA A 209 4.59 17.95 -2.38
C ALA A 209 5.67 18.07 -1.30
N LYS A 210 5.71 19.22 -0.65
CA LYS A 210 6.51 19.44 0.54
C LYS A 210 5.57 19.78 1.69
N ILE A 211 5.58 18.93 2.71
CA ILE A 211 4.73 19.05 3.91
C ILE A 211 5.53 19.84 4.95
N LEU A 212 5.01 20.97 5.36
CA LEU A 212 5.63 21.87 6.32
C LEU A 212 4.71 22.06 7.53
N SER A 213 5.26 22.45 8.66
CA SER A 213 4.51 22.85 9.85
C SER A 213 5.04 24.18 10.38
N SER A 214 4.15 25.11 10.71
CA SER A 214 4.50 26.41 11.31
C SER A 214 4.84 26.30 12.79
N SER A 215 4.44 25.23 13.46
CA SER A 215 4.80 24.90 14.83
C SER A 215 5.92 23.86 14.86
N LYS A 216 6.21 23.32 16.05
CA LYS A 216 7.11 22.17 16.22
C LYS A 216 6.74 21.03 15.25
N THR A 217 7.68 20.14 14.98
CA THR A 217 7.51 18.98 14.08
C THR A 217 6.16 18.27 14.24
N THR A 218 5.42 18.13 13.15
CA THR A 218 4.14 17.42 13.09
C THR A 218 4.34 16.00 12.56
N SER A 219 3.58 15.04 13.08
CA SER A 219 3.61 13.66 12.62
C SER A 219 2.85 13.51 11.30
N VAL A 220 3.45 12.81 10.37
CA VAL A 220 2.91 12.45 9.06
C VAL A 220 2.75 10.93 9.03
N LEU A 221 1.55 10.44 8.83
CA LEU A 221 1.23 9.02 8.78
C LEU A 221 1.37 8.52 7.32
N VAL A 222 2.16 7.47 7.12
CA VAL A 222 2.44 6.88 5.81
C VAL A 222 1.86 5.46 5.77
N ASP A 223 1.07 5.14 4.75
CA ASP A 223 0.38 3.85 4.57
C ASP A 223 -0.36 3.36 5.83
N GLY A 224 -0.89 4.30 6.63
CA GLY A 224 -1.65 4.00 7.83
C GLY A 224 -0.86 3.37 8.99
N SER A 225 0.47 3.27 8.89
CA SER A 225 1.28 2.57 9.90
C SER A 225 2.60 3.24 10.26
N LYS A 226 3.31 3.83 9.31
CA LYS A 226 4.60 4.49 9.56
C LYS A 226 4.42 5.96 9.90
N ILE A 227 5.23 6.47 10.83
CA ILE A 227 5.23 7.88 11.21
C ILE A 227 6.54 8.52 10.80
N ILE A 228 6.43 9.61 10.02
CA ILE A 228 7.53 10.50 9.66
C ILE A 228 7.23 11.87 10.25
N LYS A 229 8.24 12.70 10.48
CA LYS A 229 8.06 14.05 10.99
C LYS A 229 8.29 15.09 9.90
N THR A 230 7.55 16.20 10.00
CA THR A 230 7.79 17.37 9.14
C THR A 230 9.14 18.04 9.46
N PRO A 231 9.83 18.68 8.47
CA PRO A 231 9.42 18.76 7.08
C PRO A 231 9.57 17.41 6.35
N ALA A 232 8.65 17.10 5.43
CA ALA A 232 8.67 15.87 4.67
C ALA A 232 8.38 16.16 3.18
N GLU A 233 9.11 15.51 2.29
CA GLU A 233 8.94 15.67 0.85
C GLU A 233 8.38 14.38 0.25
N VAL A 234 7.32 14.53 -0.53
CA VAL A 234 6.65 13.47 -1.29
C VAL A 234 6.92 13.72 -2.76
N SER A 235 7.35 12.70 -3.45
CA SER A 235 7.58 12.74 -4.90
C SER A 235 7.15 11.45 -5.58
N LEU A 236 6.79 11.55 -6.84
CA LEU A 236 6.59 10.37 -7.69
C LEU A 236 7.93 9.62 -7.81
N ALA A 237 7.89 8.31 -7.66
CA ALA A 237 9.06 7.47 -7.85
C ALA A 237 9.28 7.20 -9.35
N GLU A 238 10.54 7.07 -9.76
CA GLU A 238 10.89 6.63 -11.13
C GLU A 238 10.53 5.15 -11.34
N LYS A 239 10.66 4.34 -10.28
CA LYS A 239 10.35 2.92 -10.33
C LYS A 239 8.87 2.69 -10.05
N LYS A 240 8.30 1.69 -10.73
CA LYS A 240 6.94 1.23 -10.55
C LYS A 240 6.90 -0.11 -9.82
N LEU A 241 5.80 -0.41 -9.16
CA LEU A 241 5.54 -1.74 -8.60
C LEU A 241 4.94 -2.63 -9.68
N LYS A 242 5.64 -3.71 -10.04
CA LYS A 242 5.10 -4.79 -10.87
C LYS A 242 4.35 -5.78 -9.99
N ILE A 243 3.08 -5.99 -10.24
CA ILE A 243 2.25 -6.84 -9.39
C ILE A 243 1.28 -7.70 -10.19
N VAL A 244 1.11 -8.94 -9.75
CA VAL A 244 0.08 -9.84 -10.29
C VAL A 244 -1.28 -9.42 -9.76
N VAL A 245 -2.27 -9.25 -10.66
CA VAL A 245 -3.60 -8.73 -10.32
C VAL A 245 -4.73 -9.64 -10.78
N GLY A 246 -5.84 -9.61 -10.05
CA GLY A 246 -7.08 -10.29 -10.40
C GLY A 246 -7.94 -9.51 -11.41
N LYS A 247 -8.98 -10.18 -11.93
CA LYS A 247 -9.94 -9.56 -12.86
C LYS A 247 -10.77 -8.45 -12.22
N GLY A 248 -11.01 -8.55 -10.91
CA GLY A 248 -11.81 -7.61 -10.14
C GLY A 248 -11.02 -6.44 -9.54
N ARG A 249 -9.82 -6.11 -10.08
CA ARG A 249 -9.04 -4.98 -9.60
C ARG A 249 -9.79 -3.65 -9.77
N LYS A 250 -9.51 -2.69 -8.91
CA LYS A 250 -10.31 -1.47 -8.74
C LYS A 250 -9.62 -0.22 -9.33
N PHE A 251 -8.91 -0.39 -10.43
CA PHE A 251 -8.27 0.71 -11.20
C PHE A 251 -8.15 0.32 -12.67
#